data_c7db7153c98a8bf26909297e78260131
#
_entry.id   c7db7153c98a8bf26909297e78260131
#
_cell.length_a   1.000
_cell.length_b   1.000
_cell.length_c   1.000
_cell.angle_alpha   90.00
_cell.angle_beta   90.00
_cell.angle_gamma   90.00
#
_symmetry.space_group_name_H-M   'P 1'
#
loop_
_entity.id
_entity.type
_entity.pdbx_description
1 polymer ?
#
loop_
_entity_poly.entity_id
_entity_poly.type
_entity_poly.pdbx_seq_one_letter_code
_entity_poly.pdbx_strand_id
1 'polypeptide(L)'
;FRSASAILVDQQFCYRQIVEQRAVAKSCAMIVAADEFIPGNGIPVDSVVIDKSIDAQAVKRDGGKALKLLVLWRSDEDPQQRLEMVKAFNTLCHDNGLLSIIEPVVRPPRRGAAFDREQAIIDAAKELGDSGADLYKVEMPLFGKGTQQELLAASQKLNENIAMPWVILSSGVDDKLFPRAVSVAMQAGASGFLAGRAVWSSVIGLPDTELMLRDK
;
A
#
# COMPACT_ATOMS: atom_id res chain seq x y z
N PHE A 1 13.92 13.38 1.80
CA PHE A 1 12.43 13.38 1.76
C PHE A 1 11.78 14.75 1.58
N ARG A 2 12.51 15.74 0.98
CA ARG A 2 11.96 17.11 0.81
C ARG A 2 10.76 17.17 -0.14
N SER A 3 10.63 16.21 -1.04
CA SER A 3 9.56 16.15 -2.05
C SER A 3 8.44 15.15 -1.74
N ALA A 4 8.55 14.40 -0.65
CA ALA A 4 7.53 13.42 -0.25
C ALA A 4 6.63 14.01 0.83
N SER A 5 5.30 13.84 0.70
CA SER A 5 4.33 14.19 1.72
C SER A 5 4.26 13.17 2.86
N ALA A 6 4.65 11.92 2.57
CA ALA A 6 4.71 10.85 3.56
C ALA A 6 5.82 9.85 3.24
N ILE A 7 6.27 9.12 4.26
CA ILE A 7 7.15 7.97 4.14
C ILE A 7 6.52 6.77 4.85
N LEU A 8 6.55 5.61 4.20
CA LEU A 8 6.19 4.34 4.82
C LEU A 8 7.46 3.66 5.34
N VAL A 9 7.46 3.32 6.60
CA VAL A 9 8.56 2.65 7.29
C VAL A 9 8.12 1.30 7.83
N ASP A 10 9.02 0.35 7.77
CA ASP A 10 8.82 -0.97 8.35
C ASP A 10 9.37 -1.00 9.77
N GLN A 11 8.58 -1.53 10.71
CA GLN A 11 8.95 -1.59 12.12
C GLN A 11 10.19 -2.43 12.36
N GLN A 12 10.34 -3.55 11.64
CA GLN A 12 11.44 -4.49 11.86
C GLN A 12 12.80 -3.95 11.39
N PHE A 13 12.81 -3.10 10.34
CA PHE A 13 14.06 -2.73 9.67
C PHE A 13 14.55 -1.32 9.99
N CYS A 14 13.69 -0.32 9.96
CA CYS A 14 14.16 1.07 9.99
C CYS A 14 13.42 2.01 10.96
N TYR A 15 12.27 1.61 11.49
CA TYR A 15 11.46 2.48 12.35
C TYR A 15 12.25 3.06 13.52
N ARG A 16 12.90 2.20 14.32
CA ARG A 16 13.65 2.61 15.50
C ARG A 16 14.77 3.60 15.15
N GLN A 17 15.55 3.29 14.12
CA GLN A 17 16.63 4.16 13.68
C GLN A 17 16.13 5.51 13.18
N ILE A 18 15.02 5.51 12.43
CA ILE A 18 14.38 6.74 11.92
C ILE A 18 13.92 7.64 13.05
N VAL A 19 13.31 7.07 14.08
CA VAL A 19 12.81 7.81 15.26
C VAL A 19 13.99 8.37 16.06
N GLU A 20 14.98 7.55 16.41
CA GLU A 20 16.16 7.95 17.20
C GLU A 20 16.96 9.06 16.50
N GLN A 21 17.12 8.98 15.19
CA GLN A 21 17.86 9.96 14.39
C GLN A 21 17.02 11.17 13.96
N ARG A 22 15.71 11.15 14.24
CA ARG A 22 14.76 12.18 13.76
C ARG A 22 14.86 12.40 12.24
N ALA A 23 14.98 11.31 11.49
CA ALA A 23 15.32 11.35 10.06
C ALA A 23 14.16 11.82 9.18
N VAL A 24 12.92 11.85 9.70
CA VAL A 24 11.73 12.32 8.96
C VAL A 24 11.54 13.81 9.17
N ALA A 25 11.48 14.58 8.09
CA ALA A 25 11.21 16.01 8.16
C ALA A 25 9.81 16.27 8.75
N LYS A 26 9.64 17.38 9.49
CA LYS A 26 8.33 17.75 10.08
C LYS A 26 7.20 17.90 9.07
N SER A 27 7.53 18.23 7.83
CA SER A 27 6.58 18.34 6.71
C SER A 27 6.21 16.99 6.06
N CYS A 28 6.86 15.90 6.46
CA CYS A 28 6.63 14.56 5.91
C CYS A 28 5.95 13.69 6.98
N ALA A 29 4.81 13.11 6.64
CA ALA A 29 4.10 12.21 7.54
C ALA A 29 4.81 10.85 7.62
N MET A 30 4.92 10.29 8.82
CA MET A 30 5.41 8.92 9.01
C MET A 30 4.23 7.95 9.08
N ILE A 31 4.26 6.96 8.20
CA ILE A 31 3.34 5.81 8.16
C ILE A 31 4.14 4.59 8.62
N VAL A 32 3.61 3.77 9.51
CA VAL A 32 4.30 2.56 9.99
C VAL A 32 3.55 1.32 9.51
N ALA A 33 4.28 0.36 8.94
CA ALA A 33 3.70 -0.94 8.61
C ALA A 33 3.34 -1.70 9.89
N ALA A 34 2.12 -2.22 9.92
CA ALA A 34 1.57 -2.98 11.05
C ALA A 34 1.20 -4.42 10.63
N ASP A 35 1.76 -4.88 9.53
CA ASP A 35 1.55 -6.20 8.98
C ASP A 35 2.72 -7.14 9.31
N GLU A 36 2.39 -8.34 9.77
CA GLU A 36 3.32 -9.46 9.91
C GLU A 36 3.09 -10.46 8.78
N PHE A 37 4.16 -10.75 8.03
CA PHE A 37 4.13 -11.69 6.91
C PHE A 37 4.40 -13.10 7.38
N ILE A 38 3.46 -13.99 7.11
CA ILE A 38 3.57 -15.41 7.47
C ILE A 38 3.95 -16.19 6.21
N PRO A 39 5.15 -16.80 6.17
CA PRO A 39 5.55 -17.67 5.07
C PRO A 39 4.77 -18.98 5.10
N GLY A 40 4.59 -19.56 3.93
CA GLY A 40 3.93 -20.88 3.79
C GLY A 40 3.94 -21.32 2.33
N ASN A 41 3.66 -22.60 2.09
CA ASN A 41 3.54 -23.15 0.74
C ASN A 41 4.70 -22.79 -0.21
N GLY A 42 5.92 -22.65 0.33
CA GLY A 42 7.12 -22.30 -0.43
C GLY A 42 7.22 -20.84 -0.88
N ILE A 43 6.33 -19.96 -0.40
CA ILE A 43 6.35 -18.52 -0.70
C ILE A 43 6.60 -17.69 0.56
N PRO A 44 7.30 -16.55 0.46
CA PRO A 44 7.65 -15.70 1.61
C PRO A 44 6.44 -15.07 2.30
N VAL A 45 5.35 -14.82 1.56
CA VAL A 45 4.12 -14.19 2.07
C VAL A 45 2.93 -15.02 1.62
N ASP A 46 2.54 -16.00 2.42
CA ASP A 46 1.38 -16.87 2.18
C ASP A 46 0.12 -16.33 2.86
N SER A 47 0.27 -15.74 4.03
CA SER A 47 -0.78 -15.02 4.74
C SER A 47 -0.22 -13.79 5.46
N VAL A 48 -1.11 -12.92 5.93
CA VAL A 48 -0.76 -11.70 6.65
C VAL A 48 -1.67 -11.58 7.87
N VAL A 49 -1.10 -11.13 8.97
CA VAL A 49 -1.83 -10.79 10.20
C VAL A 49 -1.42 -9.40 10.67
N ILE A 50 -2.19 -8.82 11.58
CA ILE A 50 -1.77 -7.61 12.29
C ILE A 50 -0.59 -8.00 13.21
N ASP A 51 0.53 -7.29 13.08
CA ASP A 51 1.70 -7.50 13.92
C ASP A 51 1.35 -7.19 15.39
N LYS A 52 1.37 -8.21 16.23
CA LYS A 52 1.07 -8.08 17.66
C LYS A 52 2.10 -7.29 18.44
N SER A 53 3.28 -7.06 17.88
CA SER A 53 4.34 -6.26 18.48
C SER A 53 4.16 -4.77 18.24
N ILE A 54 3.20 -4.35 17.39
CA ILE A 54 2.95 -2.95 17.10
C ILE A 54 2.42 -2.21 18.35
N ASP A 55 3.15 -1.24 18.84
CA ASP A 55 2.68 -0.30 19.86
C ASP A 55 2.18 0.98 19.18
N ALA A 56 0.88 1.02 18.88
CA ALA A 56 0.25 2.16 18.22
C ALA A 56 0.37 3.47 19.04
N GLN A 57 0.40 3.37 20.37
CA GLN A 57 0.61 4.54 21.24
C GLN A 57 2.04 5.06 21.11
N ALA A 58 3.04 4.17 21.04
CA ALA A 58 4.41 4.56 20.80
C ALA A 58 4.55 5.22 19.41
N VAL A 59 3.99 4.61 18.37
CA VAL A 59 3.98 5.20 17.03
C VAL A 59 3.40 6.61 17.05
N LYS A 60 2.29 6.82 17.75
CA LYS A 60 1.69 8.16 17.90
C LYS A 60 2.59 9.14 18.64
N ARG A 61 3.20 8.73 19.76
CA ARG A 61 4.16 9.55 20.53
C ARG A 61 5.38 9.93 19.70
N ASP A 62 5.87 9.02 18.87
CA ASP A 62 7.03 9.21 17.99
C ASP A 62 6.73 10.06 16.74
N GLY A 63 5.49 10.55 16.63
CA GLY A 63 5.05 11.45 15.55
C GLY A 63 4.45 10.76 14.34
N GLY A 64 4.21 9.44 14.40
CA GLY A 64 3.48 8.69 13.37
C GLY A 64 2.08 9.26 13.13
N LYS A 65 1.62 9.20 11.90
CA LYS A 65 0.31 9.71 11.48
C LYS A 65 -0.65 8.61 11.09
N ALA A 66 -0.13 7.48 10.62
CA ALA A 66 -0.93 6.36 10.15
C ALA A 66 -0.22 5.02 10.41
N LEU A 67 -1.02 3.97 10.48
CA LEU A 67 -0.54 2.60 10.29
C LEU A 67 -0.99 2.08 8.92
N LYS A 68 -0.26 1.13 8.36
CA LYS A 68 -0.60 0.45 7.12
C LYS A 68 -0.72 -1.06 7.35
N LEU A 69 -1.78 -1.66 6.85
CA LEU A 69 -2.02 -3.10 6.85
C LEU A 69 -2.11 -3.61 5.41
N LEU A 70 -1.25 -4.55 5.05
CA LEU A 70 -1.41 -5.34 3.84
C LEU A 70 -2.51 -6.39 4.07
N VAL A 71 -3.45 -6.48 3.13
CA VAL A 71 -4.54 -7.45 3.14
C VAL A 71 -4.39 -8.34 1.92
N LEU A 72 -3.97 -9.59 2.10
CA LEU A 72 -3.97 -10.53 0.98
C LEU A 72 -5.41 -10.87 0.61
N TRP A 73 -5.71 -10.74 -0.67
CA TRP A 73 -7.02 -11.07 -1.21
C TRP A 73 -6.95 -12.23 -2.18
N ARG A 74 -7.70 -13.27 -1.92
CA ARG A 74 -7.93 -14.42 -2.81
C ARG A 74 -9.43 -14.70 -2.88
N SER A 75 -9.91 -15.03 -4.06
CA SER A 75 -11.34 -15.28 -4.29
C SER A 75 -11.89 -16.51 -3.57
N ASP A 76 -11.04 -17.44 -3.18
CA ASP A 76 -11.38 -18.69 -2.49
C ASP A 76 -11.12 -18.66 -0.97
N GLU A 77 -10.75 -17.51 -0.41
CA GLU A 77 -10.62 -17.29 1.03
C GLU A 77 -11.87 -16.58 1.58
N ASP A 78 -12.13 -16.78 2.88
CA ASP A 78 -13.30 -16.24 3.56
C ASP A 78 -13.27 -14.70 3.63
N PRO A 79 -14.22 -13.98 3.00
CA PRO A 79 -14.28 -12.53 3.06
C PRO A 79 -14.58 -12.02 4.48
N GLN A 80 -15.29 -12.79 5.31
CA GLN A 80 -15.63 -12.38 6.66
C GLN A 80 -14.37 -12.24 7.54
N GLN A 81 -13.42 -13.17 7.41
CA GLN A 81 -12.16 -13.11 8.14
C GLN A 81 -11.34 -11.88 7.74
N ARG A 82 -11.32 -11.50 6.45
CA ARG A 82 -10.65 -10.29 5.98
C ARG A 82 -11.30 -9.02 6.54
N LEU A 83 -12.62 -8.94 6.50
CA LEU A 83 -13.38 -7.80 7.03
C LEU A 83 -13.19 -7.65 8.55
N GLU A 84 -13.18 -8.74 9.30
CA GLU A 84 -12.90 -8.73 10.74
C GLU A 84 -11.48 -8.24 11.05
N MET A 85 -10.48 -8.69 10.29
CA MET A 85 -9.11 -8.22 10.42
C MET A 85 -9.00 -6.71 10.13
N VAL A 86 -9.62 -6.23 9.05
CA VAL A 86 -9.62 -4.80 8.70
C VAL A 86 -10.34 -3.98 9.78
N LYS A 87 -11.47 -4.46 10.30
CA LYS A 87 -12.20 -3.80 11.38
C LYS A 87 -11.36 -3.69 12.66
N ALA A 88 -10.69 -4.78 13.04
CA ALA A 88 -9.79 -4.78 14.20
C ALA A 88 -8.62 -3.81 14.01
N PHE A 89 -8.05 -3.75 12.80
CA PHE A 89 -7.00 -2.81 12.43
C PHE A 89 -7.47 -1.35 12.50
N ASN A 90 -8.65 -1.04 11.94
CA ASN A 90 -9.23 0.31 12.00
C ASN A 90 -9.44 0.74 13.45
N THR A 91 -9.99 -0.14 14.30
CA THR A 91 -10.16 0.11 15.73
C THR A 91 -8.82 0.41 16.40
N LEU A 92 -7.79 -0.41 16.15
CA LEU A 92 -6.44 -0.17 16.68
C LEU A 92 -5.92 1.22 16.29
N CYS A 93 -6.08 1.62 15.04
CA CYS A 93 -5.65 2.94 14.58
C CYS A 93 -6.43 4.07 15.24
N HIS A 94 -7.75 4.04 15.16
CA HIS A 94 -8.62 5.12 15.59
C HIS A 94 -8.58 5.34 17.11
N ASP A 95 -8.54 4.27 17.90
CA ASP A 95 -8.41 4.35 19.35
C ASP A 95 -7.09 5.03 19.80
N ASN A 96 -6.08 5.02 18.92
CA ASN A 96 -4.79 5.66 19.18
C ASN A 96 -4.60 6.98 18.40
N GLY A 97 -5.65 7.50 17.75
CA GLY A 97 -5.62 8.75 16.98
C GLY A 97 -4.68 8.69 15.77
N LEU A 98 -4.53 7.50 15.17
CA LEU A 98 -3.81 7.25 13.92
C LEU A 98 -4.80 7.03 12.78
N LEU A 99 -4.39 7.37 11.57
CA LEU A 99 -5.14 7.00 10.37
C LEU A 99 -4.86 5.53 10.01
N SER A 100 -5.87 4.85 9.47
CA SER A 100 -5.77 3.49 8.98
C SER A 100 -5.60 3.47 7.46
N ILE A 101 -4.56 2.79 6.97
CA ILE A 101 -4.31 2.58 5.54
C ILE A 101 -4.38 1.09 5.26
N ILE A 102 -5.31 0.65 4.43
CA ILE A 102 -5.36 -0.73 3.96
C ILE A 102 -4.74 -0.86 2.57
N GLU A 103 -4.01 -1.95 2.36
CA GLU A 103 -3.33 -2.28 1.12
C GLU A 103 -3.77 -3.66 0.64
N PRO A 104 -4.96 -3.79 0.02
CA PRO A 104 -5.35 -5.05 -0.59
C PRO A 104 -4.45 -5.42 -1.76
N VAL A 105 -3.88 -6.62 -1.70
CA VAL A 105 -3.00 -7.19 -2.72
C VAL A 105 -3.56 -8.51 -3.16
N VAL A 106 -3.92 -8.58 -4.45
CA VAL A 106 -4.57 -9.77 -4.99
C VAL A 106 -3.56 -10.88 -5.29
N ARG A 107 -3.98 -12.11 -5.05
CA ARG A 107 -3.21 -13.33 -5.30
C ARG A 107 -4.07 -14.37 -6.02
N PRO A 108 -3.45 -15.29 -6.78
CA PRO A 108 -4.17 -16.44 -7.32
C PRO A 108 -4.88 -17.21 -6.20
N PRO A 109 -6.05 -17.79 -6.48
CA PRO A 109 -6.74 -18.66 -5.53
C PRO A 109 -5.84 -19.84 -5.15
N ARG A 110 -6.01 -20.37 -3.94
CA ARG A 110 -5.22 -21.53 -3.46
C ARG A 110 -5.55 -22.81 -4.21
N ARG A 111 -6.76 -22.89 -4.73
CA ARG A 111 -7.27 -24.09 -5.43
C ARG A 111 -7.60 -23.73 -6.88
N GLY A 112 -6.70 -24.12 -7.76
CA GLY A 112 -6.79 -24.41 -9.20
C GLY A 112 -7.72 -23.64 -10.14
N ALA A 113 -8.24 -22.47 -9.79
CA ALA A 113 -9.05 -21.66 -10.69
C ALA A 113 -8.17 -20.75 -11.56
N ALA A 114 -8.68 -20.37 -12.74
CA ALA A 114 -8.08 -19.32 -13.55
C ALA A 114 -8.02 -18.00 -12.74
N PHE A 115 -6.92 -17.27 -12.82
CA PHE A 115 -6.72 -16.03 -12.12
C PHE A 115 -6.74 -14.85 -13.09
N ASP A 116 -7.80 -14.07 -13.01
CA ASP A 116 -7.90 -12.75 -13.64
C ASP A 116 -7.54 -11.69 -12.58
N ARG A 117 -6.31 -11.17 -12.66
CA ARG A 117 -5.82 -10.17 -11.71
C ARG A 117 -6.62 -8.88 -11.77
N GLU A 118 -7.01 -8.44 -12.94
CA GLU A 118 -7.72 -7.16 -13.10
C GLU A 118 -9.13 -7.25 -12.49
N GLN A 119 -9.82 -8.35 -12.72
CA GLN A 119 -11.11 -8.61 -12.06
C GLN A 119 -10.94 -8.76 -10.54
N ALA A 120 -9.90 -9.46 -10.09
CA ALA A 120 -9.62 -9.63 -8.67
C ALA A 120 -9.37 -8.29 -7.95
N ILE A 121 -8.68 -7.33 -8.57
CA ILE A 121 -8.49 -5.98 -8.00
C ILE A 121 -9.84 -5.27 -7.83
N ILE A 122 -10.74 -5.38 -8.79
CA ILE A 122 -12.08 -4.79 -8.69
C ILE A 122 -12.91 -5.49 -7.60
N ASP A 123 -12.82 -6.82 -7.50
CA ASP A 123 -13.58 -7.57 -6.48
C ASP A 123 -13.05 -7.29 -5.08
N ALA A 124 -11.75 -7.12 -4.91
CA ALA A 124 -11.15 -6.65 -3.65
C ALA A 124 -11.62 -5.22 -3.30
N ALA A 125 -11.74 -4.33 -4.30
CA ALA A 125 -12.27 -2.99 -4.10
C ALA A 125 -13.74 -2.99 -3.70
N LYS A 126 -14.58 -3.84 -4.29
CA LYS A 126 -15.99 -4.02 -3.89
C LYS A 126 -16.13 -4.54 -2.45
N GLU A 127 -15.26 -5.47 -2.05
CA GLU A 127 -15.30 -6.08 -0.72
C GLU A 127 -14.81 -5.11 0.37
N LEU A 128 -13.71 -4.39 0.11
CA LEU A 128 -12.98 -3.63 1.12
C LEU A 128 -13.05 -2.10 0.95
N GLY A 129 -13.63 -1.63 -0.17
CA GLY A 129 -13.64 -0.22 -0.52
C GLY A 129 -14.55 0.66 0.35
N ASP A 130 -15.42 0.06 1.19
CA ASP A 130 -16.24 0.73 2.20
C ASP A 130 -16.05 0.09 3.59
N SER A 131 -14.82 -0.29 3.90
CA SER A 131 -14.49 -0.99 5.16
C SER A 131 -14.26 -0.06 6.36
N GLY A 132 -14.43 1.26 6.17
CA GLY A 132 -14.21 2.26 7.22
C GLY A 132 -12.75 2.59 7.48
N ALA A 133 -11.82 2.18 6.62
CA ALA A 133 -10.44 2.66 6.64
C ALA A 133 -10.36 4.11 6.13
N ASP A 134 -9.30 4.85 6.50
CA ASP A 134 -9.12 6.24 6.10
C ASP A 134 -8.51 6.39 4.71
N LEU A 135 -7.75 5.39 4.25
CA LEU A 135 -7.10 5.39 2.94
C LEU A 135 -7.00 3.97 2.37
N TYR A 136 -7.35 3.82 1.11
CA TYR A 136 -7.20 2.59 0.34
C TYR A 136 -5.99 2.69 -0.58
N LYS A 137 -5.05 1.78 -0.47
CA LYS A 137 -3.87 1.69 -1.32
C LYS A 137 -4.04 0.55 -2.31
N VAL A 138 -4.28 0.88 -3.58
CA VAL A 138 -4.67 -0.08 -4.63
C VAL A 138 -3.53 -0.42 -5.58
N GLU A 139 -3.46 -1.65 -6.02
CA GLU A 139 -2.54 -2.07 -7.07
C GLU A 139 -2.87 -1.37 -8.40
N MET A 140 -1.82 -0.94 -9.12
CA MET A 140 -1.99 -0.30 -10.43
C MET A 140 -2.67 -1.26 -11.42
N PRO A 141 -3.83 -0.88 -11.99
CA PRO A 141 -4.47 -1.64 -13.05
C PRO A 141 -3.54 -1.83 -14.26
N LEU A 142 -3.68 -2.95 -14.95
CA LEU A 142 -2.94 -3.30 -16.16
C LEU A 142 -1.42 -3.18 -16.00
N PHE A 143 -0.89 -3.19 -14.77
CA PHE A 143 0.51 -2.86 -14.47
C PHE A 143 0.97 -1.54 -15.13
N GLY A 144 0.08 -0.57 -15.27
CA GLY A 144 0.35 0.70 -15.94
C GLY A 144 0.50 0.62 -17.46
N LYS A 145 0.25 -0.54 -18.04
CA LYS A 145 0.31 -0.81 -19.49
C LYS A 145 -1.02 -0.44 -20.18
N GLY A 146 -1.06 -0.65 -21.49
CA GLY A 146 -2.25 -0.35 -22.29
C GLY A 146 -2.33 1.11 -22.72
N THR A 147 -3.42 1.46 -23.40
CA THR A 147 -3.73 2.82 -23.82
C THR A 147 -4.17 3.68 -22.64
N GLN A 148 -4.15 4.99 -22.82
CA GLN A 148 -4.67 5.93 -21.79
C GLN A 148 -6.15 5.66 -21.49
N GLN A 149 -6.94 5.32 -22.52
CA GLN A 149 -8.36 5.06 -22.38
C GLN A 149 -8.64 3.79 -21.56
N GLU A 150 -7.88 2.71 -21.80
CA GLU A 150 -7.99 1.45 -21.04
C GLU A 150 -7.62 1.67 -19.57
N LEU A 151 -6.51 2.37 -19.30
CA LEU A 151 -6.08 2.70 -17.94
C LEU A 151 -7.11 3.59 -17.22
N LEU A 152 -7.67 4.57 -17.92
CA LEU A 152 -8.69 5.45 -17.37
C LEU A 152 -9.95 4.68 -17.01
N ALA A 153 -10.45 3.83 -17.92
CA ALA A 153 -11.63 3.01 -17.68
C ALA A 153 -11.43 2.04 -16.49
N ALA A 154 -10.26 1.40 -16.40
CA ALA A 154 -9.94 0.53 -15.27
C ALA A 154 -9.86 1.30 -13.94
N SER A 155 -9.26 2.50 -13.94
CA SER A 155 -9.17 3.36 -12.76
C SER A 155 -10.52 3.93 -12.34
N GLN A 156 -11.41 4.25 -13.28
CA GLN A 156 -12.78 4.69 -12.99
C GLN A 156 -13.58 3.59 -12.30
N LYS A 157 -13.46 2.34 -12.74
CA LYS A 157 -14.09 1.20 -12.05
C LYS A 157 -13.62 1.04 -10.61
N LEU A 158 -12.35 1.34 -10.32
CA LEU A 158 -11.87 1.37 -8.93
C LEU A 158 -12.53 2.49 -8.14
N ASN A 159 -12.56 3.69 -8.69
CA ASN A 159 -13.16 4.86 -8.03
C ASN A 159 -14.65 4.66 -7.72
N GLU A 160 -15.37 3.93 -8.56
CA GLU A 160 -16.79 3.57 -8.34
C GLU A 160 -16.99 2.61 -7.16
N ASN A 161 -15.96 1.85 -6.78
CA ASN A 161 -16.05 0.79 -5.76
C ASN A 161 -15.30 1.14 -4.46
N ILE A 162 -14.62 2.27 -4.40
CA ILE A 162 -13.87 2.71 -3.21
C ILE A 162 -14.48 4.00 -2.69
N ALA A 163 -15.11 3.92 -1.52
CA ALA A 163 -15.82 5.05 -0.91
C ALA A 163 -14.89 6.04 -0.18
N MET A 164 -13.69 5.59 0.20
CA MET A 164 -12.69 6.41 0.87
C MET A 164 -11.66 6.99 -0.11
N PRO A 165 -10.84 7.99 0.26
CA PRO A 165 -9.68 8.37 -0.52
C PRO A 165 -8.79 7.17 -0.88
N TRP A 166 -8.26 7.14 -2.10
CA TRP A 166 -7.41 6.05 -2.54
C TRP A 166 -6.17 6.52 -3.28
N VAL A 167 -5.12 5.73 -3.18
CA VAL A 167 -3.81 6.00 -3.78
C VAL A 167 -3.30 4.78 -4.53
N ILE A 168 -2.50 5.01 -5.56
CA ILE A 168 -1.90 3.95 -6.38
C ILE A 168 -0.64 3.39 -5.72
N LEU A 169 -0.55 2.07 -5.70
CA LEU A 169 0.65 1.30 -5.37
C LEU A 169 1.47 1.03 -6.64
N SER A 170 2.77 1.22 -6.58
CA SER A 170 3.63 0.96 -7.75
C SER A 170 3.75 -0.52 -8.14
N SER A 171 3.65 -1.45 -7.23
CA SER A 171 3.51 -2.92 -7.41
C SER A 171 4.26 -3.55 -8.60
N GLY A 172 5.53 -3.15 -8.84
CA GLY A 172 6.32 -3.67 -9.95
C GLY A 172 6.01 -3.08 -11.32
N VAL A 173 5.25 -1.99 -11.38
CA VAL A 173 5.11 -1.17 -12.59
C VAL A 173 6.46 -0.63 -13.02
N ASP A 174 6.75 -0.71 -14.31
CA ASP A 174 7.94 -0.13 -14.93
C ASP A 174 8.05 1.36 -14.59
N ASP A 175 9.23 1.82 -14.16
CA ASP A 175 9.47 3.19 -13.73
C ASP A 175 9.13 4.22 -14.82
N LYS A 176 9.31 3.87 -16.10
CA LYS A 176 8.98 4.72 -17.26
C LYS A 176 7.46 4.83 -17.51
N LEU A 177 6.70 3.82 -17.12
CA LEU A 177 5.24 3.81 -17.27
C LEU A 177 4.54 4.43 -16.06
N PHE A 178 5.16 4.38 -14.88
CA PHE A 178 4.54 4.77 -13.63
C PHE A 178 4.03 6.23 -13.60
N PRO A 179 4.78 7.25 -14.05
CA PRO A 179 4.29 8.63 -14.04
C PRO A 179 3.02 8.84 -14.88
N ARG A 180 2.96 8.22 -16.08
CA ARG A 180 1.76 8.26 -16.92
C ARG A 180 0.58 7.57 -16.23
N ALA A 181 0.81 6.39 -15.69
CA ALA A 181 -0.24 5.59 -15.04
C ALA A 181 -0.81 6.32 -13.81
N VAL A 182 0.03 6.95 -12.99
CA VAL A 182 -0.40 7.81 -11.87
C VAL A 182 -1.25 8.97 -12.36
N SER A 183 -0.80 9.68 -13.41
CA SER A 183 -1.55 10.81 -13.98
C SER A 183 -2.95 10.41 -14.44
N VAL A 184 -3.08 9.25 -15.07
CA VAL A 184 -4.38 8.70 -15.51
C VAL A 184 -5.25 8.29 -14.32
N ALA A 185 -4.68 7.65 -13.29
CA ALA A 185 -5.41 7.28 -12.09
C ALA A 185 -5.94 8.52 -11.33
N MET A 186 -5.16 9.59 -11.27
CA MET A 186 -5.60 10.85 -10.68
C MET A 186 -6.75 11.51 -11.47
N GLN A 187 -6.78 11.38 -12.80
CA GLN A 187 -7.94 11.82 -13.61
C GLN A 187 -9.20 11.01 -13.29
N ALA A 188 -9.05 9.76 -12.83
CA ALA A 188 -10.16 8.90 -12.41
C ALA A 188 -10.61 9.12 -10.96
N GLY A 189 -9.89 9.92 -10.15
CA GLY A 189 -10.25 10.22 -8.77
C GLY A 189 -9.25 9.77 -7.71
N ALA A 190 -8.09 9.18 -8.09
CA ALA A 190 -7.04 8.88 -7.14
C ALA A 190 -6.53 10.15 -6.43
N SER A 191 -6.25 10.07 -5.14
CA SER A 191 -5.72 11.17 -4.32
C SER A 191 -4.20 11.30 -4.39
N GLY A 192 -3.51 10.34 -5.03
CA GLY A 192 -2.05 10.31 -5.11
C GLY A 192 -1.49 8.91 -5.32
N PHE A 193 -0.25 8.73 -4.87
CA PHE A 193 0.43 7.44 -4.99
C PHE A 193 1.34 7.16 -3.79
N LEU A 194 1.59 5.88 -3.53
CA LEU A 194 2.64 5.39 -2.64
C LEU A 194 3.59 4.51 -3.45
N ALA A 195 4.77 5.03 -3.74
CA ALA A 195 5.75 4.36 -4.57
C ALA A 195 7.00 3.99 -3.76
N GLY A 196 7.47 2.78 -3.98
CA GLY A 196 8.75 2.28 -3.47
C GLY A 196 9.69 2.02 -4.64
N ARG A 197 9.81 0.77 -5.05
CA ARG A 197 10.75 0.30 -6.07
C ARG A 197 10.70 1.07 -7.39
N ALA A 198 9.54 1.50 -7.86
CA ALA A 198 9.40 2.31 -9.06
C ALA A 198 10.12 3.68 -8.96
N VAL A 199 10.45 4.14 -7.74
CA VAL A 199 11.16 5.40 -7.52
C VAL A 199 12.67 5.19 -7.33
N TRP A 200 13.07 4.13 -6.61
CA TRP A 200 14.46 4.01 -6.15
C TRP A 200 15.21 2.76 -6.64
N SER A 201 14.53 1.78 -7.28
CA SER A 201 15.18 0.52 -7.66
C SER A 201 16.33 0.69 -8.66
N SER A 202 16.25 1.68 -9.55
CA SER A 202 17.27 1.93 -10.57
C SER A 202 18.55 2.58 -10.01
N VAL A 203 18.52 3.09 -8.77
CA VAL A 203 19.65 3.79 -8.15
C VAL A 203 20.23 3.05 -6.94
N ILE A 204 19.52 2.06 -6.41
CA ILE A 204 20.02 1.23 -5.32
C ILE A 204 21.22 0.41 -5.79
N GLY A 205 22.31 0.50 -5.02
CA GLY A 205 23.55 -0.21 -5.32
C GLY A 205 24.51 0.56 -6.25
N LEU A 206 24.19 1.80 -6.63
CA LEU A 206 25.18 2.66 -7.27
C LEU A 206 26.34 2.92 -6.29
N PRO A 207 27.60 2.93 -6.79
CA PRO A 207 28.79 3.06 -5.94
C PRO A 207 28.93 4.43 -5.28
N ASP A 208 28.24 5.44 -5.79
CA ASP A 208 28.28 6.82 -5.30
C ASP A 208 26.90 7.20 -4.73
N THR A 209 26.86 7.38 -3.40
CA THR A 209 25.64 7.78 -2.68
C THR A 209 25.13 9.16 -3.10
N GLU A 210 26.03 10.10 -3.47
CA GLU A 210 25.61 11.43 -3.95
C GLU A 210 24.97 11.34 -5.33
N LEU A 211 25.51 10.50 -6.23
CA LEU A 211 24.93 10.24 -7.53
C LEU A 211 23.53 9.58 -7.37
N MET A 212 23.43 8.61 -6.48
CA MET A 212 22.17 7.96 -6.13
C MET A 212 21.11 8.97 -5.66
N LEU A 213 21.48 10.02 -4.94
CA LEU A 213 20.57 11.06 -4.44
C LEU A 213 20.22 12.13 -5.47
N ARG A 214 21.05 12.34 -6.49
CA ARG A 214 20.81 13.33 -7.56
C ARG A 214 19.86 12.86 -8.62
N ASP A 215 19.89 11.57 -8.96
CA ASP A 215 19.12 10.99 -10.05
C ASP A 215 17.65 10.69 -9.65
N LYS A 216 17.25 11.12 -8.46
CA LYS A 216 15.90 11.07 -7.90
C LYS A 216 15.54 12.38 -7.21
#